data_ac0e0f3f5ab459caf6d7f4022bac7db3
#
_entry.id   ac0e0f3f5ab459caf6d7f4022bac7db3
#
_cell.length_a   1.000
_cell.length_b   1.000
_cell.length_c   1.000
_cell.angle_alpha   90.00
_cell.angle_beta   90.00
_cell.angle_gamma   90.00
#
_symmetry.space_group_name_H-M   'P 1'
#
loop_
_entity.id
_entity.type
_entity.pdbx_description
1 polymer ?
#
loop_
_entity_poly.entity_id
_entity_poly.type
_entity_poly.pdbx_seq_one_letter_code
_entity_poly.pdbx_strand_id
1 'polypeptide(L)'
;MAGTYGFAGNLWHDYLTYLLVNHENAFSTACEIVGPVEGTINAFAMHDFEIFKQLYDFDLKELEKIYPSVDSSLITDYQNINEGSKVFNKRIRDRICTLAQKLAKAESTEEFMDDMVQFYKEFGVGKLGLHKAFRIDGTVTPARIVPITNIAHVHLDDLVGYEIAKKKADR
;
A
#
# COMPACT_ATOMS: atom_id res chain seq x y z
N MET A 1 -6.20 10.50 -3.77
CA MET A 1 -5.52 9.55 -2.89
C MET A 1 -5.61 9.96 -1.43
N ALA A 2 -5.13 11.13 -1.02
CA ALA A 2 -5.24 11.60 0.37
C ALA A 2 -6.67 11.53 0.91
N GLY A 3 -7.67 12.01 0.16
CA GLY A 3 -9.08 11.93 0.53
C GLY A 3 -9.65 10.52 0.63
N THR A 4 -9.15 9.55 -0.15
CA THR A 4 -9.67 8.16 -0.18
C THR A 4 -9.06 7.30 0.92
N TYR A 5 -7.76 7.46 1.19
CA TYR A 5 -7.03 6.66 2.18
C TYR A 5 -6.78 7.41 3.49
N GLY A 6 -6.98 8.73 3.51
CA GLY A 6 -6.73 9.56 4.69
C GLY A 6 -5.25 9.73 5.00
N PHE A 7 -4.39 9.78 3.98
CA PHE A 7 -2.98 10.10 4.17
C PHE A 7 -2.78 11.51 4.69
N ALA A 8 -1.77 11.71 5.51
CA ALA A 8 -1.34 13.00 6.05
C ALA A 8 0.18 13.02 6.22
N GLY A 9 0.77 14.21 6.28
CA GLY A 9 2.21 14.39 6.31
C GLY A 9 2.82 14.37 4.91
N ASN A 10 3.85 13.56 4.66
CA ASN A 10 4.54 13.52 3.38
C ASN A 10 3.78 12.67 2.34
N LEU A 11 2.86 13.32 1.62
CA LEU A 11 2.07 12.66 0.56
C LEU A 11 2.93 12.18 -0.62
N TRP A 12 4.11 12.77 -0.84
CA TRP A 12 5.03 12.33 -1.90
C TRP A 12 5.54 10.91 -1.61
N HIS A 13 6.06 10.69 -0.40
CA HIS A 13 6.52 9.37 0.02
C HIS A 13 5.36 8.37 0.09
N ASP A 14 4.21 8.76 0.63
CA ASP A 14 3.02 7.91 0.67
C ASP A 14 2.55 7.51 -0.73
N TYR A 15 2.64 8.43 -1.71
CA TYR A 15 2.26 8.15 -3.09
C TYR A 15 3.23 7.18 -3.79
N LEU A 16 4.53 7.39 -3.64
CA LEU A 16 5.54 6.47 -4.18
C LEU A 16 5.38 5.07 -3.58
N THR A 17 5.19 4.99 -2.25
CA THR A 17 4.92 3.71 -1.58
C THR A 17 3.64 3.06 -2.10
N TYR A 18 2.57 3.85 -2.25
CA TYR A 18 1.31 3.36 -2.81
C TYR A 18 1.48 2.77 -4.21
N LEU A 19 2.27 3.38 -5.08
CA LEU A 19 2.58 2.83 -6.40
C LEU A 19 3.30 1.48 -6.27
N LEU A 20 4.36 1.41 -5.47
CA LEU A 20 5.16 0.21 -5.27
C LEU A 20 4.33 -0.98 -4.74
N VAL A 21 3.44 -0.73 -3.76
CA VAL A 21 2.65 -1.81 -3.15
C VAL A 21 1.45 -2.24 -3.98
N ASN A 22 0.98 -1.40 -4.92
CA ASN A 22 -0.18 -1.71 -5.75
C ASN A 22 0.17 -2.23 -7.15
N HIS A 23 1.42 -2.06 -7.58
CA HIS A 23 1.85 -2.48 -8.91
C HIS A 23 2.37 -3.92 -8.89
N GLU A 24 1.50 -4.84 -9.36
CA GLU A 24 1.89 -6.24 -9.55
C GLU A 24 2.83 -6.37 -10.76
N ASN A 25 3.96 -7.02 -10.54
CA ASN A 25 4.92 -7.39 -11.58
C ASN A 25 5.60 -8.72 -11.23
N ALA A 26 6.40 -9.26 -12.15
CA ALA A 26 7.03 -10.56 -11.96
C ALA A 26 7.92 -10.63 -10.72
N PHE A 27 8.63 -9.54 -10.38
CA PHE A 27 9.46 -9.47 -9.18
C PHE A 27 8.62 -9.47 -7.91
N SER A 28 7.64 -8.56 -7.79
CA SER A 28 6.82 -8.44 -6.58
C SER A 28 5.99 -9.71 -6.32
N THR A 29 5.47 -10.36 -7.38
CA THR A 29 4.75 -11.63 -7.27
C THR A 29 5.68 -12.77 -6.83
N ALA A 30 6.91 -12.82 -7.34
CA ALA A 30 7.87 -13.82 -6.92
C ALA A 30 8.25 -13.64 -5.44
N CYS A 31 8.47 -12.40 -5.00
CA CYS A 31 8.76 -12.08 -3.59
C CYS A 31 7.60 -12.45 -2.66
N GLU A 32 6.36 -12.27 -3.08
CA GLU A 32 5.17 -12.69 -2.31
C GLU A 32 5.15 -14.21 -2.09
N ILE A 33 5.49 -15.00 -3.12
CA ILE A 33 5.42 -16.45 -3.06
C ILE A 33 6.61 -17.06 -2.32
N VAL A 34 7.84 -16.67 -2.70
CA VAL A 34 9.07 -17.33 -2.22
C VAL A 34 9.94 -16.43 -1.33
N GLY A 35 9.67 -15.13 -1.26
CA GLY A 35 10.52 -14.14 -0.59
C GLY A 35 11.63 -13.65 -1.52
N PRO A 36 12.85 -13.39 -1.00
CA PRO A 36 13.95 -12.89 -1.81
C PRO A 36 14.21 -13.77 -3.03
N VAL A 37 14.40 -13.13 -4.19
CA VAL A 37 14.67 -13.79 -5.46
C VAL A 37 16.06 -13.41 -5.96
N GLU A 38 16.67 -14.29 -6.77
CA GLU A 38 17.99 -14.08 -7.34
C GLU A 38 17.93 -14.02 -8.88
N GLY A 39 19.04 -13.66 -9.50
CA GLY A 39 19.19 -13.64 -10.95
C GLY A 39 18.84 -12.31 -11.60
N THR A 40 18.61 -12.35 -12.91
CA THR A 40 18.41 -11.14 -13.74
C THR A 40 17.21 -10.30 -13.32
N ILE A 41 16.14 -10.93 -12.84
CA ILE A 41 14.94 -10.23 -12.35
C ILE A 41 15.27 -9.35 -11.14
N ASN A 42 16.16 -9.83 -10.27
CA ASN A 42 16.64 -9.07 -9.13
C ASN A 42 17.48 -7.84 -9.55
N ALA A 43 18.32 -8.02 -10.58
CA ALA A 43 19.13 -6.91 -11.11
C ALA A 43 18.25 -5.82 -11.74
N PHE A 44 17.19 -6.18 -12.47
CA PHE A 44 16.23 -5.21 -12.99
C PHE A 44 15.46 -4.51 -11.88
N ALA A 45 15.00 -5.25 -10.87
CA ALA A 45 14.31 -4.66 -9.74
C ALA A 45 15.22 -3.69 -8.96
N MET A 46 16.48 -4.04 -8.75
CA MET A 46 17.46 -3.17 -8.11
C MET A 46 17.62 -1.83 -8.85
N HIS A 47 17.71 -1.87 -10.19
CA HIS A 47 17.76 -0.65 -10.99
C HIS A 47 16.51 0.21 -10.83
N ASP A 48 15.33 -0.40 -10.81
CA ASP A 48 14.08 0.32 -10.61
C ASP A 48 14.00 0.91 -9.19
N PHE A 49 14.43 0.17 -8.17
CA PHE A 49 14.49 0.66 -6.80
C PHE A 49 15.52 1.77 -6.61
N GLU A 50 16.61 1.79 -7.37
CA GLU A 50 17.54 2.92 -7.40
C GLU A 50 16.84 4.21 -7.86
N ILE A 51 16.00 4.12 -8.90
CA ILE A 51 15.21 5.26 -9.36
C ILE A 51 14.21 5.71 -8.28
N PHE A 52 13.50 4.76 -7.65
CA PHE A 52 12.58 5.08 -6.57
C PHE A 52 13.28 5.70 -5.36
N LYS A 53 14.47 5.20 -5.00
CA LYS A 53 15.28 5.78 -3.92
C LYS A 53 15.68 7.22 -4.22
N GLN A 54 16.09 7.51 -5.46
CA GLN A 54 16.39 8.88 -5.90
C GLN A 54 15.15 9.78 -5.82
N LEU A 55 13.95 9.26 -6.16
CA LEU A 55 12.69 10.00 -6.02
C LEU A 55 12.30 10.25 -4.56
N TYR A 56 12.63 9.32 -3.67
CA TYR A 56 12.42 9.48 -2.23
C TYR A 56 13.33 10.54 -1.63
N ASP A 57 14.60 10.57 -2.06
CA ASP A 57 15.61 11.51 -1.56
C ASP A 57 15.48 12.89 -2.20
N PHE A 58 14.66 13.02 -3.25
CA PHE A 58 14.51 14.26 -3.99
C PHE A 58 13.81 15.33 -3.13
N ASP A 59 14.48 16.48 -2.95
CA ASP A 59 13.91 17.64 -2.29
C ASP A 59 12.95 18.37 -3.24
N LEU A 60 11.64 18.23 -2.98
CA LEU A 60 10.60 18.89 -3.77
C LEU A 60 10.71 20.43 -3.77
N LYS A 61 11.44 21.02 -2.82
CA LYS A 61 11.72 22.47 -2.83
C LYS A 61 12.54 22.92 -4.03
N GLU A 62 13.30 22.01 -4.64
CA GLU A 62 14.01 22.31 -5.88
C GLU A 62 13.05 22.68 -7.02
N LEU A 63 11.84 22.13 -7.02
CA LEU A 63 10.80 22.49 -7.99
C LEU A 63 10.29 23.91 -7.83
N GLU A 64 10.30 24.46 -6.61
CA GLU A 64 9.88 25.84 -6.35
C GLU A 64 10.83 26.85 -6.99
N LYS A 65 12.12 26.49 -7.14
CA LYS A 65 13.10 27.33 -7.82
C LYS A 65 12.81 27.47 -9.32
N ILE A 66 12.25 26.41 -9.92
CA ILE A 66 11.90 26.35 -11.35
C ILE A 66 10.50 26.92 -11.57
N TYR A 67 9.60 26.60 -10.64
CA TYR A 67 8.18 26.96 -10.69
C TYR A 67 7.76 27.68 -9.40
N PRO A 68 7.97 29.01 -9.29
CA PRO A 68 7.73 29.78 -8.06
C PRO A 68 6.25 29.77 -7.59
N SER A 69 5.33 29.33 -8.43
CA SER A 69 3.90 29.18 -8.07
C SER A 69 3.58 27.85 -7.36
N VAL A 70 4.55 26.93 -7.30
CA VAL A 70 4.40 25.65 -6.60
C VAL A 70 4.82 25.84 -5.14
N ASP A 71 3.98 25.37 -4.24
CA ASP A 71 4.29 25.28 -2.81
C ASP A 71 4.40 23.80 -2.44
N SER A 72 5.61 23.32 -2.29
CA SER A 72 5.88 21.91 -2.00
C SER A 72 5.40 21.48 -0.62
N SER A 73 5.23 22.44 0.32
CA SER A 73 4.74 22.15 1.67
C SER A 73 3.32 21.58 1.65
N LEU A 74 2.51 21.93 0.65
CA LEU A 74 1.17 21.37 0.44
C LEU A 74 1.17 19.86 0.21
N ILE A 75 2.31 19.31 -0.19
CA ILE A 75 2.49 17.86 -0.45
C ILE A 75 3.32 17.22 0.66
N THR A 76 4.37 17.88 1.14
CA THR A 76 5.30 17.31 2.11
C THR A 76 4.83 17.44 3.55
N ASP A 77 3.92 18.37 3.83
CA ASP A 77 3.35 18.61 5.17
C ASP A 77 1.81 18.72 5.13
N TYR A 78 1.20 17.78 4.41
CA TYR A 78 -0.24 17.78 4.20
C TYR A 78 -1.00 17.49 5.48
N GLN A 79 -1.93 18.40 5.83
CA GLN A 79 -2.81 18.26 6.98
C GLN A 79 -4.17 17.72 6.54
N ASN A 80 -4.55 16.56 7.08
CA ASN A 80 -5.87 15.98 6.82
C ASN A 80 -6.87 16.45 7.89
N ILE A 81 -7.85 17.22 7.48
CA ILE A 81 -8.87 17.80 8.39
C ILE A 81 -9.86 16.73 8.88
N ASN A 82 -9.96 15.58 8.19
CA ASN A 82 -10.97 14.56 8.45
C ASN A 82 -10.43 13.32 9.17
N GLU A 83 -9.72 13.47 10.26
CA GLU A 83 -9.21 12.34 11.06
C GLU A 83 -10.31 11.37 11.54
N GLY A 84 -11.56 11.81 11.63
CA GLY A 84 -12.72 11.04 12.06
C GLY A 84 -13.54 10.38 10.95
N SER A 85 -13.18 10.53 9.69
CA SER A 85 -13.95 9.99 8.57
C SER A 85 -13.98 8.45 8.58
N LYS A 86 -15.20 7.88 8.58
CA LYS A 86 -15.45 6.43 8.55
C LYS A 86 -15.10 5.78 7.19
N VAL A 87 -14.63 6.54 6.20
CA VAL A 87 -14.48 6.11 4.80
C VAL A 87 -13.16 5.38 4.57
N PHE A 88 -12.20 5.47 5.49
CA PHE A 88 -10.85 5.01 5.25
C PHE A 88 -10.58 3.61 5.77
N ASN A 89 -9.92 2.80 4.96
CA ASN A 89 -9.32 1.57 5.42
C ASN A 89 -8.02 1.89 6.19
N LYS A 90 -8.19 2.24 7.48
CA LYS A 90 -7.08 2.62 8.36
C LYS A 90 -5.91 1.64 8.31
N ARG A 91 -6.20 0.34 8.25
CA ARG A 91 -5.18 -0.70 8.24
C ARG A 91 -4.27 -0.62 7.01
N ILE A 92 -4.85 -0.39 5.82
CA ILE A 92 -4.05 -0.26 4.58
C ILE A 92 -3.23 1.03 4.64
N ARG A 93 -3.85 2.14 5.01
CA ARG A 93 -3.16 3.41 5.19
C ARG A 93 -1.98 3.27 6.15
N ASP A 94 -2.21 2.73 7.34
CA ASP A 94 -1.20 2.62 8.38
C ASP A 94 -0.01 1.75 7.92
N ARG A 95 -0.27 0.67 7.17
CA ARG A 95 0.79 -0.15 6.55
C ARG A 95 1.61 0.64 5.53
N ILE A 96 0.94 1.37 4.63
CA ILE A 96 1.61 2.18 3.62
C ILE A 96 2.42 3.28 4.28
N CYS A 97 1.87 4.02 5.24
CA CYS A 97 2.59 5.07 5.96
C CYS A 97 3.80 4.51 6.76
N THR A 98 3.64 3.34 7.40
CA THR A 98 4.75 2.70 8.11
C THR A 98 5.86 2.30 7.15
N LEU A 99 5.51 1.70 6.01
CA LEU A 99 6.47 1.36 4.97
C LEU A 99 7.13 2.62 4.40
N ALA A 100 6.36 3.67 4.09
CA ALA A 100 6.90 4.93 3.57
C ALA A 100 7.93 5.55 4.51
N GLN A 101 7.67 5.52 5.83
CA GLN A 101 8.62 6.00 6.82
C GLN A 101 9.89 5.13 6.90
N LYS A 102 9.78 3.83 6.65
CA LYS A 102 10.90 2.91 6.63
C LYS A 102 11.76 3.14 5.39
N LEU A 103 11.14 3.20 4.22
CA LEU A 103 11.81 3.47 2.95
C LEU A 103 12.51 4.84 2.93
N ALA A 104 11.92 5.85 3.56
CA ALA A 104 12.54 7.18 3.69
C ALA A 104 13.80 7.20 4.56
N LYS A 105 14.00 6.19 5.41
CA LYS A 105 15.18 6.06 6.27
C LYS A 105 16.25 5.15 5.70
N ALA A 106 15.93 4.40 4.64
CA ALA A 106 16.88 3.51 4.01
C ALA A 106 18.11 4.29 3.52
N GLU A 107 19.30 3.86 3.91
CA GLU A 107 20.55 4.55 3.58
C GLU A 107 21.10 4.12 2.22
N SER A 108 20.65 2.95 1.72
CA SER A 108 21.07 2.41 0.41
C SER A 108 19.88 1.87 -0.38
N THR A 109 20.11 1.61 -1.68
CA THR A 109 19.13 0.97 -2.56
C THR A 109 18.86 -0.47 -2.13
N GLU A 110 19.88 -1.17 -1.63
CA GLU A 110 19.78 -2.54 -1.11
C GLU A 110 18.83 -2.58 0.08
N GLU A 111 19.00 -1.68 1.05
CA GLU A 111 18.13 -1.58 2.21
C GLU A 111 16.69 -1.24 1.82
N PHE A 112 16.52 -0.31 0.87
CA PHE A 112 15.22 0.05 0.31
C PHE A 112 14.53 -1.16 -0.34
N MET A 113 15.28 -1.94 -1.13
CA MET A 113 14.80 -3.15 -1.77
C MET A 113 14.45 -4.23 -0.76
N ASP A 114 15.28 -4.44 0.27
CA ASP A 114 15.04 -5.44 1.32
C ASP A 114 13.75 -5.15 2.08
N ASP A 115 13.49 -3.89 2.39
CA ASP A 115 12.25 -3.45 3.02
C ASP A 115 11.02 -3.72 2.15
N MET A 116 11.14 -3.51 0.84
CA MET A 116 10.09 -3.82 -0.12
C MET A 116 9.86 -5.33 -0.25
N VAL A 117 10.92 -6.13 -0.34
CA VAL A 117 10.84 -7.60 -0.41
C VAL A 117 10.15 -8.15 0.84
N GLN A 118 10.54 -7.66 2.02
CA GLN A 118 9.91 -8.06 3.27
C GLN A 118 8.42 -7.71 3.29
N PHE A 119 8.07 -6.52 2.80
CA PHE A 119 6.67 -6.11 2.72
C PHE A 119 5.86 -7.01 1.78
N TYR A 120 6.37 -7.30 0.57
CA TYR A 120 5.70 -8.19 -0.38
C TYR A 120 5.49 -9.59 0.20
N LYS A 121 6.49 -10.13 0.89
CA LYS A 121 6.40 -11.44 1.55
C LYS A 121 5.36 -11.47 2.66
N GLU A 122 5.27 -10.42 3.46
CA GLU A 122 4.37 -10.36 4.63
C GLU A 122 2.93 -10.04 4.25
N PHE A 123 2.73 -9.11 3.32
CA PHE A 123 1.41 -8.55 3.02
C PHE A 123 0.91 -8.82 1.61
N GLY A 124 1.76 -9.32 0.73
CA GLY A 124 1.46 -9.48 -0.68
C GLY A 124 1.52 -8.18 -1.46
N VAL A 125 1.18 -8.25 -2.75
CA VAL A 125 1.20 -7.12 -3.69
C VAL A 125 -0.18 -6.91 -4.31
N GLY A 126 -0.43 -5.66 -4.73
CA GLY A 126 -1.65 -5.29 -5.42
C GLY A 126 -2.90 -5.32 -4.54
N LYS A 127 -4.05 -5.35 -5.21
CA LYS A 127 -5.35 -5.31 -4.51
C LYS A 127 -5.57 -6.52 -3.63
N LEU A 128 -5.13 -7.70 -4.07
CA LEU A 128 -5.35 -8.96 -3.34
C LEU A 128 -4.53 -9.03 -2.06
N GLY A 129 -3.28 -8.55 -2.07
CA GLY A 129 -2.43 -8.52 -0.89
C GLY A 129 -2.90 -7.52 0.17
N LEU A 130 -3.39 -6.37 -0.23
CA LEU A 130 -3.77 -5.30 0.69
C LEU A 130 -5.16 -5.47 1.31
N HIS A 131 -6.10 -6.14 0.64
CA HIS A 131 -7.49 -6.27 1.08
C HIS A 131 -7.80 -7.70 1.53
N LYS A 132 -8.70 -7.84 2.53
CA LYS A 132 -9.09 -9.15 3.09
C LYS A 132 -10.29 -9.79 2.44
N ALA A 133 -11.16 -9.01 1.80
CA ALA A 133 -12.40 -9.50 1.22
C ALA A 133 -12.68 -8.82 -0.12
N PHE A 134 -13.29 -9.58 -1.02
CA PHE A 134 -13.55 -9.18 -2.38
C PHE A 134 -14.97 -9.58 -2.78
N ARG A 135 -15.52 -8.85 -3.74
CA ARG A 135 -16.75 -9.23 -4.44
C ARG A 135 -16.50 -9.27 -5.95
N ILE A 136 -17.25 -10.08 -6.64
CA ILE A 136 -17.27 -10.06 -8.10
C ILE A 136 -18.29 -9.00 -8.53
N ASP A 137 -17.83 -8.02 -9.29
CA ASP A 137 -18.69 -7.06 -9.97
C ASP A 137 -19.01 -7.57 -11.38
N GLY A 138 -20.19 -8.13 -11.51
CA GLY A 138 -20.72 -8.62 -12.79
C GLY A 138 -21.44 -7.56 -13.63
N THR A 139 -21.48 -6.30 -13.19
CA THR A 139 -22.12 -5.20 -13.94
C THR A 139 -21.29 -4.75 -15.13
N VAL A 140 -20.00 -5.14 -15.18
CA VAL A 140 -19.05 -4.85 -16.25
C VAL A 140 -18.58 -6.14 -16.93
N THR A 141 -18.31 -6.05 -18.23
CA THR A 141 -17.77 -7.18 -19.00
C THR A 141 -16.33 -6.85 -19.45
N PRO A 142 -15.31 -7.66 -19.11
CA PRO A 142 -15.38 -8.86 -18.25
C PRO A 142 -15.65 -8.51 -16.79
N ALA A 143 -16.25 -9.44 -16.04
CA ALA A 143 -16.48 -9.29 -14.59
C ALA A 143 -15.17 -8.98 -13.85
N ARG A 144 -15.24 -8.11 -12.84
CA ARG A 144 -14.05 -7.63 -12.11
C ARG A 144 -14.12 -8.04 -10.64
N ILE A 145 -12.96 -8.40 -10.10
CA ILE A 145 -12.78 -8.54 -8.64
C ILE A 145 -12.59 -7.14 -8.06
N VAL A 146 -13.47 -6.77 -7.14
CA VAL A 146 -13.45 -5.46 -6.48
C VAL A 146 -13.28 -5.67 -4.98
N PRO A 147 -12.31 -5.01 -4.34
CA PRO A 147 -12.13 -5.13 -2.90
C PRO A 147 -13.32 -4.55 -2.14
N ILE A 148 -13.69 -5.20 -1.05
CA ILE A 148 -14.66 -4.69 -0.10
C ILE A 148 -13.91 -3.81 0.89
N THR A 149 -14.08 -2.50 0.77
CA THR A 149 -13.34 -1.52 1.58
C THR A 149 -13.92 -1.34 2.98
N ASN A 150 -15.19 -1.64 3.15
CA ASN A 150 -15.86 -1.55 4.44
C ASN A 150 -16.44 -2.93 4.81
N ILE A 151 -15.66 -3.68 5.60
CA ILE A 151 -16.10 -4.97 6.13
C ILE A 151 -16.69 -4.71 7.51
N ALA A 152 -17.99 -4.94 7.65
CA ALA A 152 -18.62 -4.99 8.96
C ALA A 152 -18.00 -6.16 9.74
N HIS A 153 -17.40 -5.88 10.89
CA HIS A 153 -16.96 -6.91 11.82
C HIS A 153 -18.21 -7.48 12.50
N VAL A 154 -18.78 -8.52 11.90
CA VAL A 154 -19.82 -9.33 12.51
C VAL A 154 -19.10 -10.48 13.21
N HIS A 155 -19.20 -10.55 14.53
CA HIS A 155 -18.73 -11.70 15.29
C HIS A 155 -19.72 -12.86 15.15
N LEU A 156 -19.23 -14.09 15.28
CA LEU A 156 -20.09 -15.28 15.25
C LEU A 156 -21.24 -15.21 16.28
N ASP A 157 -20.97 -14.52 17.39
CA ASP A 157 -21.98 -14.30 18.46
C ASP A 157 -23.12 -13.36 18.04
N ASP A 158 -22.88 -12.47 17.06
CA ASP A 158 -23.87 -11.54 16.54
C ASP A 158 -24.90 -12.24 15.61
N LEU A 159 -24.63 -13.49 15.19
CA LEU A 159 -25.49 -14.26 14.32
C LEU A 159 -26.56 -14.96 15.16
N VAL A 160 -27.82 -14.56 15.02
CA VAL A 160 -28.95 -15.17 15.68
C VAL A 160 -29.49 -16.36 14.86
N GLY A 161 -29.65 -17.53 15.50
CA GLY A 161 -30.32 -18.69 14.88
C GLY A 161 -29.42 -19.68 14.12
N TYR A 162 -28.11 -19.57 14.17
CA TYR A 162 -27.18 -20.45 13.46
C TYR A 162 -26.34 -21.33 14.39
N GLU A 163 -26.86 -21.79 15.50
CA GLU A 163 -26.16 -22.49 16.60
C GLU A 163 -25.36 -23.74 16.13
N ILE A 164 -25.92 -24.52 15.18
CA ILE A 164 -25.28 -25.73 14.65
C ILE A 164 -24.06 -25.33 13.76
N ALA A 165 -24.20 -24.26 12.98
CA ALA A 165 -23.11 -23.77 12.11
C ALA A 165 -22.00 -23.12 12.93
N LYS A 166 -22.31 -22.37 13.99
CA LYS A 166 -21.33 -21.80 14.93
C LYS A 166 -20.45 -22.88 15.53
N LYS A 167 -21.06 -23.97 16.08
CA LYS A 167 -20.31 -25.10 16.66
C LYS A 167 -19.40 -25.84 15.67
N LYS A 168 -19.63 -25.73 14.36
CA LYS A 168 -18.78 -26.32 13.34
C LYS A 168 -17.63 -25.39 12.91
N ALA A 169 -17.79 -24.08 13.07
CA ALA A 169 -16.77 -23.09 12.73
C ALA A 169 -15.71 -22.93 13.84
N ASP A 170 -16.04 -23.32 15.08
CA ASP A 170 -15.11 -23.28 16.22
C ASP A 170 -14.24 -24.56 16.35
N ARG A 171 -14.29 -25.47 15.39
CA ARG A 171 -13.46 -26.67 15.29
C ARG A 171 -12.44 -26.56 14.19
#